data_a20318989289edacae601661a7ba0f33
#
_entry.id   a20318989289edacae601661a7ba0f33
#
_cell.length_a   1.000
_cell.length_b   1.000
_cell.length_c   1.000
_cell.angle_alpha   90.00
_cell.angle_beta   90.00
_cell.angle_gamma   90.00
#
_symmetry.space_group_name_H-M   'P 1'
#
loop_
_entity.id
_entity.type
_entity.pdbx_description
1 polymer ?
#
loop_
_entity_poly.entity_id
_entity_poly.type
_entity_poly.pdbx_seq_one_letter_code
_entity_poly.pdbx_strand_id
1 'polypeptide(L)'
;DPLFMDELEAEFEKICATTNAKTKSDKVHAYQEKLGNLKFLDPACGSGNFLTETYLSIRRLENKVISVLNNGEKVLGFDEFIKVKINQFYGIEINDFAVTVAKTALWIAESQMMTETEKIIGMNLDFLPLTTNAFIVEGNALRMNWETLKPIDENVQLNDGLFAGFATEVDGNEIQYDYIMGNPPFVGARMMEQGGEQKKDIQ
;
A
#
# COMPACT_ATOMS: atom_id res chain seq x y z
N ASP A 1 6.86 -7.48 12.52
CA ASP A 1 7.00 -6.24 11.74
C ASP A 1 7.90 -6.48 10.53
N PRO A 2 7.64 -5.81 9.40
CA PRO A 2 8.52 -5.87 8.22
C PRO A 2 9.93 -5.34 8.56
N LEU A 3 10.97 -5.97 8.01
CA LEU A 3 12.38 -5.64 8.33
C LEU A 3 12.75 -4.16 8.06
N PHE A 4 12.12 -3.53 7.08
CA PHE A 4 12.37 -2.13 6.74
C PHE A 4 11.75 -1.12 7.74
N MET A 5 10.85 -1.57 8.61
CA MET A 5 10.22 -0.69 9.60
C MET A 5 11.23 -0.15 10.61
N ASP A 6 12.22 -0.94 10.99
CA ASP A 6 13.28 -0.52 11.93
C ASP A 6 14.07 0.67 11.37
N GLU A 7 14.33 0.68 10.06
CA GLU A 7 15.03 1.77 9.37
C GLU A 7 14.18 3.05 9.36
N LEU A 8 12.88 2.92 9.03
CA LEU A 8 11.96 4.05 9.02
C LEU A 8 11.75 4.63 10.42
N GLU A 9 11.58 3.78 11.43
CA GLU A 9 11.43 4.23 12.81
C GLU A 9 12.71 4.93 13.32
N ALA A 10 13.89 4.38 13.05
CA ALA A 10 15.16 5.00 13.42
C ALA A 10 15.39 6.35 12.73
N GLU A 11 14.95 6.51 11.48
CA GLU A 11 14.96 7.79 10.78
C GLU A 11 14.04 8.81 11.46
N PHE A 12 12.83 8.41 11.82
CA PHE A 12 11.88 9.28 12.52
C PHE A 12 12.41 9.72 13.89
N GLU A 13 13.01 8.82 14.65
CA GLU A 13 13.62 9.14 15.93
C GLU A 13 14.73 10.20 15.81
N LYS A 14 15.60 10.07 14.79
CA LYS A 14 16.63 11.08 14.48
C LYS A 14 16.02 12.45 14.16
N ILE A 15 14.92 12.47 13.42
CA ILE A 15 14.19 13.71 13.12
C ILE A 15 13.63 14.32 14.41
N CYS A 16 13.02 13.50 15.27
CA CYS A 16 12.46 13.93 16.55
C CYS A 16 13.52 14.50 17.50
N ALA A 17 14.77 14.03 17.44
CA ALA A 17 15.90 14.53 18.21
C ALA A 17 16.41 15.91 17.75
N THR A 18 15.91 16.47 16.63
CA THR A 18 16.30 17.81 16.15
C THR A 18 15.85 18.87 17.16
N THR A 19 16.78 19.70 17.63
CA THR A 19 16.54 20.71 18.68
C THR A 19 15.87 21.98 18.19
N ASN A 20 16.14 22.38 16.95
CA ASN A 20 15.53 23.57 16.36
C ASN A 20 14.08 23.25 15.92
N ALA A 21 13.12 23.95 16.54
CA ALA A 21 11.69 23.68 16.36
C ALA A 21 11.23 23.82 14.88
N LYS A 22 11.67 24.89 14.17
CA LYS A 22 11.32 25.10 12.77
C LYS A 22 11.90 24.00 11.88
N THR A 23 13.19 23.72 12.01
CA THR A 23 13.86 22.66 11.25
C THR A 23 13.28 21.28 11.55
N LYS A 24 12.85 21.03 12.79
CA LYS A 24 12.17 19.81 13.16
C LYS A 24 10.83 19.68 12.45
N SER A 25 9.99 20.72 12.47
CA SER A 25 8.69 20.73 11.79
C SER A 25 8.86 20.47 10.30
N ASP A 26 9.78 21.18 9.63
CA ASP A 26 10.04 21.00 8.19
C ASP A 26 10.46 19.56 7.86
N LYS A 27 11.31 18.96 8.70
CA LYS A 27 11.75 17.56 8.52
C LYS A 27 10.62 16.56 8.78
N VAL A 28 9.76 16.80 9.76
CA VAL A 28 8.62 15.92 10.06
C VAL A 28 7.62 15.93 8.92
N HIS A 29 7.32 17.11 8.35
CA HIS A 29 6.49 17.19 7.14
C HIS A 29 7.11 16.46 5.94
N ALA A 30 8.39 16.69 5.66
CA ALA A 30 9.10 16.01 4.57
C ALA A 30 9.11 14.48 4.76
N TYR A 31 9.21 14.02 6.02
CA TYR A 31 9.16 12.60 6.34
C TYR A 31 7.76 12.03 6.11
N GLN A 32 6.70 12.75 6.47
CA GLN A 32 5.33 12.34 6.17
C GLN A 32 5.08 12.21 4.67
N GLU A 33 5.53 13.19 3.87
CA GLU A 33 5.47 13.12 2.41
C GLU A 33 6.25 11.91 1.87
N LYS A 34 7.42 11.61 2.44
CA LYS A 34 8.18 10.40 2.10
C LYS A 34 7.34 9.14 2.33
N LEU A 35 6.71 8.99 3.51
CA LEU A 35 5.86 7.83 3.78
C LEU A 35 4.70 7.71 2.80
N GLY A 36 4.08 8.84 2.42
CA GLY A 36 2.97 8.90 1.46
C GLY A 36 3.37 8.56 0.02
N ASN A 37 4.67 8.55 -0.31
CA ASN A 37 5.17 8.24 -1.65
C ASN A 37 5.75 6.83 -1.79
N LEU A 38 5.95 6.09 -0.69
CA LEU A 38 6.45 4.72 -0.73
C LEU A 38 5.48 3.79 -1.47
N LYS A 39 6.01 2.86 -2.25
CA LYS A 39 5.24 1.85 -2.98
C LYS A 39 5.70 0.45 -2.61
N PHE A 40 4.72 -0.39 -2.29
CA PHE A 40 4.91 -1.74 -1.79
C PHE A 40 4.31 -2.74 -2.76
N LEU A 41 5.06 -3.78 -3.13
CA LEU A 41 4.58 -4.87 -3.98
C LEU A 41 4.70 -6.20 -3.26
N ASP A 42 3.63 -6.99 -3.29
CA ASP A 42 3.67 -8.44 -2.98
C ASP A 42 3.27 -9.23 -4.23
N PRO A 43 4.22 -9.90 -4.91
CA PRO A 43 3.97 -10.62 -6.15
C PRO A 43 3.24 -11.97 -5.95
N ALA A 44 2.98 -12.37 -4.70
CA ALA A 44 2.23 -13.58 -4.37
C ALA A 44 1.38 -13.35 -3.11
N CYS A 45 0.53 -12.31 -3.16
CA CYS A 45 -0.04 -11.71 -1.96
C CYS A 45 -1.09 -12.57 -1.25
N GLY A 46 -1.61 -13.64 -1.87
CA GLY A 46 -2.65 -14.46 -1.27
C GLY A 46 -3.84 -13.64 -0.80
N SER A 47 -4.23 -13.81 0.45
CA SER A 47 -5.28 -13.01 1.11
C SER A 47 -4.83 -11.61 1.55
N GLY A 48 -3.64 -11.16 1.16
CA GLY A 48 -3.13 -9.83 1.44
C GLY A 48 -2.55 -9.62 2.84
N ASN A 49 -2.21 -10.67 3.57
CA ASN A 49 -1.75 -10.56 4.95
C ASN A 49 -0.50 -9.67 5.10
N PHE A 50 0.51 -9.84 4.23
CA PHE A 50 1.71 -9.01 4.26
C PHE A 50 1.42 -7.56 3.92
N LEU A 51 0.61 -7.31 2.89
CA LEU A 51 0.22 -5.95 2.48
C LEU A 51 -0.57 -5.26 3.59
N THR A 52 -1.51 -5.97 4.20
CA THR A 52 -2.35 -5.45 5.30
C THR A 52 -1.50 -5.10 6.53
N GLU A 53 -0.62 -6.00 6.96
CA GLU A 53 0.26 -5.74 8.12
C GLU A 53 1.23 -4.59 7.84
N THR A 54 1.76 -4.53 6.61
CA THR A 54 2.62 -3.42 6.17
C THR A 54 1.86 -2.10 6.21
N TYR A 55 0.65 -2.06 5.67
CA TYR A 55 -0.20 -0.88 5.72
C TYR A 55 -0.43 -0.41 7.16
N LEU A 56 -0.84 -1.32 8.04
CA LEU A 56 -1.07 -1.00 9.46
C LEU A 56 0.19 -0.45 10.13
N SER A 57 1.35 -1.04 9.86
CA SER A 57 2.64 -0.61 10.45
C SER A 57 3.02 0.79 9.99
N ILE A 58 2.95 1.07 8.68
CA ILE A 58 3.26 2.40 8.12
C ILE A 58 2.25 3.45 8.60
N ARG A 59 0.96 3.11 8.67
CA ARG A 59 -0.08 4.02 9.19
C ARG A 59 0.11 4.34 10.67
N ARG A 60 0.51 3.37 11.49
CA ARG A 60 0.86 3.63 12.90
C ARG A 60 2.07 4.54 13.02
N LEU A 61 3.07 4.37 12.15
CA LEU A 61 4.22 5.28 12.10
C LEU A 61 3.78 6.68 11.66
N GLU A 62 2.94 6.81 10.63
CA GLU A 62 2.37 8.10 10.24
C GLU A 62 1.54 8.72 11.37
N ASN A 63 0.80 7.94 12.14
CA ASN A 63 0.06 8.45 13.32
C ASN A 63 1.01 9.03 14.38
N LYS A 64 2.21 8.45 14.58
CA LYS A 64 3.27 9.07 15.44
C LYS A 64 3.72 10.42 14.85
N VAL A 65 3.88 10.51 13.52
CA VAL A 65 4.23 11.76 12.81
C VAL A 65 3.14 12.81 13.00
N ILE A 66 1.88 12.46 12.77
CA ILE A 66 0.71 13.33 12.95
C ILE A 66 0.62 13.83 14.40
N SER A 67 0.88 12.98 15.38
CA SER A 67 0.90 13.36 16.78
C SER A 67 1.96 14.43 17.10
N VAL A 68 3.14 14.35 16.46
CA VAL A 68 4.19 15.35 16.61
C VAL A 68 3.84 16.67 15.93
N LEU A 69 3.17 16.61 14.77
CA LEU A 69 2.72 17.80 14.02
C LEU A 69 1.53 18.50 14.69
N ASN A 70 0.65 17.72 15.31
CA ASN A 70 -0.61 18.22 15.88
C ASN A 70 -0.43 18.98 17.21
N ASN A 71 0.73 19.29 17.69
CA ASN A 71 1.08 20.00 18.93
C ASN A 71 0.00 20.93 19.54
N GLY A 72 -1.30 20.59 19.37
CA GLY A 72 -2.47 21.31 19.87
C GLY A 72 -3.06 22.37 18.92
N GLU A 73 -2.58 22.53 17.72
CA GLU A 73 -3.18 23.38 16.70
C GLU A 73 -4.22 22.58 15.88
N LYS A 74 -5.47 23.09 15.85
CA LYS A 74 -6.51 22.50 14.99
C LYS A 74 -6.16 22.77 13.55
N VAL A 75 -5.79 21.74 12.82
CA VAL A 75 -5.51 21.82 11.38
C VAL A 75 -6.82 21.61 10.61
N LEU A 76 -7.04 22.39 9.58
CA LEU A 76 -8.24 22.36 8.72
C LEU A 76 -7.92 21.54 7.45
N GLY A 77 -8.69 20.48 7.22
CA GLY A 77 -8.69 19.73 5.96
C GLY A 77 -8.29 18.26 6.09
N PHE A 78 -9.16 17.36 5.65
CA PHE A 78 -9.03 15.90 5.80
C PHE A 78 -7.89 15.31 4.96
N ASP A 79 -7.79 15.70 3.68
CA ASP A 79 -6.81 15.14 2.73
C ASP A 79 -5.36 15.59 2.99
N GLU A 80 -5.18 16.63 3.79
CA GLU A 80 -3.85 17.17 4.12
C GLU A 80 -3.16 16.39 5.24
N PHE A 81 -3.93 15.67 6.10
CA PHE A 81 -3.37 15.00 7.27
C PHE A 81 -2.82 13.61 6.99
N ILE A 82 -3.46 12.84 6.12
CA ILE A 82 -3.16 11.46 5.89
C ILE A 82 -2.56 11.31 4.49
N LYS A 83 -1.29 11.00 4.44
CA LYS A 83 -0.54 10.81 3.19
C LYS A 83 -0.44 9.34 2.80
N VAL A 84 -0.41 8.44 3.80
CA VAL A 84 -0.34 7.00 3.55
C VAL A 84 -1.73 6.46 3.23
N LYS A 85 -1.90 5.95 2.00
CA LYS A 85 -3.17 5.45 1.44
C LYS A 85 -2.98 4.02 0.92
N ILE A 86 -4.07 3.26 0.84
CA ILE A 86 -4.02 1.87 0.34
C ILE A 86 -3.62 1.76 -1.14
N ASN A 87 -3.71 2.84 -1.92
CA ASN A 87 -3.27 2.88 -3.32
C ASN A 87 -1.74 2.81 -3.52
N GLN A 88 -0.96 2.82 -2.43
CA GLN A 88 0.48 2.57 -2.44
C GLN A 88 0.83 1.08 -2.43
N PHE A 89 -0.19 0.21 -2.24
CA PHE A 89 -0.03 -1.22 -2.04
C PHE A 89 -0.48 -1.99 -3.27
N TYR A 90 0.46 -2.71 -3.87
CA TYR A 90 0.32 -3.48 -5.09
C TYR A 90 0.43 -4.96 -4.75
N GLY A 91 -0.40 -5.77 -5.40
CA GLY A 91 -0.37 -7.21 -5.20
C GLY A 91 -0.68 -7.96 -6.49
N ILE A 92 -0.07 -9.13 -6.64
CA ILE A 92 -0.41 -10.09 -7.69
C ILE A 92 -0.81 -11.38 -7.01
N GLU A 93 -1.93 -11.95 -7.42
CA GLU A 93 -2.42 -13.23 -6.92
C GLU A 93 -3.10 -14.00 -8.05
N ILE A 94 -2.84 -15.31 -8.12
CA ILE A 94 -3.38 -16.15 -9.18
C ILE A 94 -4.86 -16.52 -8.97
N ASN A 95 -5.35 -16.40 -7.75
CA ASN A 95 -6.70 -16.75 -7.35
C ASN A 95 -7.56 -15.50 -7.21
N ASP A 96 -8.58 -15.33 -8.07
CA ASP A 96 -9.50 -14.19 -8.09
C ASP A 96 -10.23 -13.95 -6.76
N PHE A 97 -10.64 -15.05 -6.10
CA PHE A 97 -11.27 -14.96 -4.79
C PHE A 97 -10.29 -14.38 -3.73
N ALA A 98 -9.03 -14.82 -3.74
CA ALA A 98 -8.02 -14.30 -2.83
C ALA A 98 -7.72 -12.81 -3.11
N VAL A 99 -7.74 -12.36 -4.36
CA VAL A 99 -7.67 -10.93 -4.74
C VAL A 99 -8.77 -10.13 -4.05
N THR A 100 -10.01 -10.61 -4.10
CA THR A 100 -11.16 -9.96 -3.47
C THR A 100 -11.01 -9.91 -1.93
N VAL A 101 -10.53 -10.99 -1.32
CA VAL A 101 -10.26 -11.03 0.11
C VAL A 101 -9.17 -10.03 0.51
N ALA A 102 -8.08 -9.97 -0.26
CA ALA A 102 -6.97 -9.06 0.00
C ALA A 102 -7.39 -7.58 -0.08
N LYS A 103 -8.16 -7.20 -1.10
CA LYS A 103 -8.73 -5.84 -1.21
C LYS A 103 -9.61 -5.51 -0.01
N THR A 104 -10.49 -6.43 0.37
CA THR A 104 -11.39 -6.25 1.52
C THR A 104 -10.60 -6.11 2.82
N ALA A 105 -9.54 -6.90 3.01
CA ALA A 105 -8.69 -6.82 4.19
C ALA A 105 -8.00 -5.45 4.32
N LEU A 106 -7.51 -4.89 3.21
CA LEU A 106 -6.93 -3.55 3.19
C LEU A 106 -7.96 -2.45 3.48
N TRP A 107 -9.17 -2.55 2.97
CA TRP A 107 -10.25 -1.60 3.32
C TRP A 107 -10.61 -1.64 4.80
N ILE A 108 -10.67 -2.84 5.39
CA ILE A 108 -10.91 -2.98 6.83
C ILE A 108 -9.75 -2.33 7.62
N ALA A 109 -8.51 -2.57 7.22
CA ALA A 109 -7.34 -1.97 7.84
C ALA A 109 -7.36 -0.43 7.72
N GLU A 110 -7.75 0.11 6.57
CA GLU A 110 -7.90 1.55 6.35
C GLU A 110 -8.93 2.14 7.31
N SER A 111 -10.11 1.53 7.43
CA SER A 111 -11.15 1.96 8.36
C SER A 111 -10.69 1.94 9.82
N GLN A 112 -9.94 0.89 10.22
CA GLN A 112 -9.36 0.80 11.56
C GLN A 112 -8.39 1.95 11.83
N MET A 113 -7.47 2.20 10.89
CA MET A 113 -6.46 3.26 11.03
C MET A 113 -7.07 4.66 11.01
N MET A 114 -8.17 4.87 10.28
CA MET A 114 -8.92 6.14 10.34
C MET A 114 -9.46 6.38 11.75
N THR A 115 -10.09 5.37 12.35
CA THR A 115 -10.59 5.47 13.74
C THR A 115 -9.46 5.73 14.74
N GLU A 116 -8.26 5.17 14.54
CA GLU A 116 -7.10 5.47 15.38
C GLU A 116 -6.63 6.92 15.21
N THR A 117 -6.58 7.40 13.97
CA THR A 117 -6.20 8.79 13.65
C THR A 117 -7.18 9.79 14.25
N GLU A 118 -8.49 9.56 14.16
CA GLU A 118 -9.54 10.39 14.78
C GLU A 118 -9.30 10.61 16.28
N LYS A 119 -8.90 9.56 16.99
CA LYS A 119 -8.59 9.67 18.43
C LYS A 119 -7.37 10.55 18.71
N ILE A 120 -6.38 10.55 17.80
CA ILE A 120 -5.15 11.34 17.93
C ILE A 120 -5.43 12.82 17.66
N ILE A 121 -6.21 13.12 16.62
CA ILE A 121 -6.50 14.51 16.25
C ILE A 121 -7.69 15.11 17.02
N GLY A 122 -8.47 14.28 17.72
CA GLY A 122 -9.66 14.72 18.49
C GLY A 122 -10.78 15.25 17.59
N MET A 123 -10.84 14.85 16.33
CA MET A 123 -11.85 15.26 15.35
C MET A 123 -12.42 14.02 14.67
N ASN A 124 -13.71 14.08 14.32
CA ASN A 124 -14.35 13.08 13.47
C ASN A 124 -13.91 13.35 12.03
N LEU A 125 -13.36 12.34 11.38
CA LEU A 125 -13.05 12.38 9.98
C LEU A 125 -14.26 11.77 9.25
N ASP A 126 -14.99 12.55 8.46
CA ASP A 126 -16.10 12.05 7.63
C ASP A 126 -15.53 11.12 6.52
N PHE A 127 -15.02 9.96 6.97
CA PHE A 127 -14.41 8.99 6.10
C PHE A 127 -15.48 8.14 5.42
N LEU A 128 -15.56 8.25 4.10
CA LEU A 128 -16.30 7.29 3.27
C LEU A 128 -15.34 6.15 2.92
N PRO A 129 -15.51 4.96 3.53
CA PRO A 129 -14.73 3.80 3.14
C PRO A 129 -15.00 3.46 1.67
N LEU A 130 -14.01 2.86 0.98
CA LEU A 130 -14.09 2.39 -0.40
C LEU A 130 -13.89 3.47 -1.48
N THR A 131 -13.40 4.65 -1.14
CA THR A 131 -13.04 5.70 -2.12
C THR A 131 -11.65 5.48 -2.72
N THR A 132 -10.79 4.72 -2.05
CA THR A 132 -9.45 4.34 -2.52
C THR A 132 -9.39 2.85 -2.78
N ASN A 133 -8.61 2.44 -3.79
CA ASN A 133 -8.41 1.04 -4.14
C ASN A 133 -6.95 0.66 -4.03
N ALA A 134 -6.68 -0.50 -3.41
CA ALA A 134 -5.39 -1.15 -3.51
C ALA A 134 -5.24 -1.80 -4.90
N PHE A 135 -4.02 -1.77 -5.45
CA PHE A 135 -3.74 -2.32 -6.78
C PHE A 135 -3.41 -3.81 -6.70
N ILE A 136 -4.40 -4.61 -6.36
CA ILE A 136 -4.26 -6.06 -6.33
C ILE A 136 -4.93 -6.61 -7.59
N VAL A 137 -4.17 -7.34 -8.39
CA VAL A 137 -4.60 -7.90 -9.68
C VAL A 137 -4.51 -9.42 -9.67
N GLU A 138 -5.45 -10.04 -10.41
CA GLU A 138 -5.35 -11.46 -10.71
C GLU A 138 -4.31 -11.71 -11.79
N GLY A 139 -3.42 -12.67 -11.56
CA GLY A 139 -2.47 -13.09 -12.56
C GLY A 139 -1.32 -13.93 -12.02
N ASN A 140 -0.52 -14.45 -12.95
CA ASN A 140 0.71 -15.15 -12.63
C ASN A 140 1.88 -14.14 -12.64
N ALA A 141 2.44 -13.87 -11.47
CA ALA A 141 3.53 -12.89 -11.30
C ALA A 141 4.76 -13.20 -12.18
N LEU A 142 5.04 -14.48 -12.46
CA LEU A 142 6.15 -14.88 -13.32
C LEU A 142 5.92 -14.57 -14.82
N ARG A 143 4.69 -14.20 -15.20
CA ARG A 143 4.29 -13.93 -16.58
C ARG A 143 3.80 -12.50 -16.81
N MET A 144 3.74 -11.70 -15.75
CA MET A 144 3.28 -10.31 -15.80
C MET A 144 4.45 -9.33 -15.74
N ASN A 145 4.29 -8.19 -16.41
CA ASN A 145 5.21 -7.07 -16.19
C ASN A 145 4.75 -6.28 -14.95
N TRP A 146 5.55 -6.30 -13.89
CA TRP A 146 5.24 -5.65 -12.62
C TRP A 146 5.26 -4.12 -12.70
N GLU A 147 6.03 -3.56 -13.62
CA GLU A 147 6.15 -2.11 -13.83
C GLU A 147 4.88 -1.49 -14.43
N THR A 148 4.00 -2.32 -14.99
CA THR A 148 2.76 -1.90 -15.63
C THR A 148 1.50 -2.21 -14.81
N LEU A 149 1.62 -2.55 -13.52
CA LEU A 149 0.49 -2.73 -12.61
C LEU A 149 -0.15 -1.37 -12.32
N LYS A 150 -0.90 -0.83 -13.29
CA LYS A 150 -1.58 0.46 -13.12
C LYS A 150 -2.95 0.32 -12.50
N PRO A 151 -3.37 1.35 -11.72
CA PRO A 151 -4.77 1.52 -11.37
C PRO A 151 -5.59 1.63 -12.65
N ILE A 152 -6.69 0.91 -12.70
CA ILE A 152 -7.76 1.25 -13.64
C ILE A 152 -8.29 2.60 -13.17
N ASP A 153 -8.07 3.64 -13.96
CA ASP A 153 -8.62 4.96 -13.66
C ASP A 153 -10.14 4.86 -13.71
N GLU A 154 -10.81 4.92 -12.55
CA GLU A 154 -12.26 4.80 -12.43
C GLU A 154 -13.01 5.93 -13.16
N ASN A 155 -12.30 6.97 -13.63
CA ASN A 155 -12.84 8.05 -14.43
C ASN A 155 -12.92 7.74 -15.93
N VAL A 156 -12.44 6.60 -16.38
CA VAL A 156 -12.74 6.10 -17.74
C VAL A 156 -14.20 5.67 -17.73
N GLN A 157 -15.09 6.56 -18.17
CA GLN A 157 -16.51 6.27 -18.37
C GLN A 157 -16.63 4.92 -19.09
N LEU A 158 -17.36 4.00 -18.44
CA LEU A 158 -17.79 2.70 -18.99
C LEU A 158 -18.69 2.97 -20.21
N ASN A 159 -18.11 3.35 -21.33
CA ASN A 159 -18.75 3.33 -22.61
C ASN A 159 -18.57 1.93 -23.20
N ASP A 160 -19.66 1.19 -23.11
CA ASP A 160 -19.96 -0.04 -23.82
C ASP A 160 -19.19 -1.33 -23.46
N GLY A 161 -19.89 -2.18 -22.72
CA GLY A 161 -19.73 -3.63 -22.76
C GLY A 161 -19.02 -4.28 -21.58
N LEU A 162 -19.55 -5.42 -21.22
CA LEU A 162 -19.21 -6.30 -20.10
C LEU A 162 -17.71 -6.71 -19.96
N PHE A 163 -16.82 -6.22 -20.85
CA PHE A 163 -15.40 -6.55 -20.93
C PHE A 163 -14.47 -5.34 -21.09
N ALA A 164 -14.94 -4.12 -20.88
CA ALA A 164 -14.09 -2.91 -21.01
C ALA A 164 -12.99 -2.78 -19.91
N GLY A 165 -12.97 -3.65 -18.93
CA GLY A 165 -11.98 -3.66 -17.84
C GLY A 165 -10.57 -4.20 -18.19
N PHE A 166 -10.30 -4.56 -19.45
CA PHE A 166 -9.01 -5.09 -19.90
C PHE A 166 -8.21 -4.16 -20.82
N ALA A 167 -8.67 -2.94 -21.05
CA ALA A 167 -7.90 -1.99 -21.85
C ALA A 167 -6.84 -1.32 -20.96
N THR A 168 -5.66 -1.90 -20.94
CA THR A 168 -4.46 -1.25 -20.43
C THR A 168 -3.96 -0.26 -21.47
N GLU A 169 -4.38 1.00 -21.40
CA GLU A 169 -3.61 2.06 -22.07
C GLU A 169 -2.31 2.26 -21.30
N VAL A 170 -1.23 1.94 -21.95
CA VAL A 170 0.15 2.09 -21.45
C VAL A 170 0.51 3.56 -21.56
N ASP A 171 0.24 4.31 -20.50
CA ASP A 171 0.89 5.61 -20.32
C ASP A 171 2.30 5.36 -19.75
N GLY A 172 3.33 5.85 -20.45
CA GLY A 172 4.71 5.35 -20.41
C GLY A 172 5.51 5.53 -19.11
N ASN A 173 4.88 5.67 -17.93
CA ASN A 173 5.60 5.74 -16.67
C ASN A 173 5.64 4.37 -15.99
N GLU A 174 6.80 3.74 -15.98
CA GLU A 174 7.10 2.54 -15.21
C GLU A 174 6.92 2.80 -13.71
N ILE A 175 6.28 1.85 -13.01
CA ILE A 175 6.13 1.93 -11.56
C ILE A 175 7.43 1.45 -10.93
N GLN A 176 8.04 2.28 -10.11
CA GLN A 176 9.14 1.89 -9.25
C GLN A 176 8.61 1.57 -7.86
N TYR A 177 8.91 0.36 -7.38
CA TYR A 177 8.57 -0.08 -6.04
C TYR A 177 9.74 0.15 -5.10
N ASP A 178 9.47 0.75 -3.94
CA ASP A 178 10.48 0.92 -2.89
C ASP A 178 10.73 -0.39 -2.15
N TYR A 179 9.67 -1.19 -1.98
CA TYR A 179 9.75 -2.47 -1.27
C TYR A 179 8.98 -3.55 -2.04
N ILE A 180 9.68 -4.66 -2.30
CA ILE A 180 9.07 -5.88 -2.81
C ILE A 180 9.17 -6.92 -1.70
N MET A 181 8.04 -7.46 -1.29
CA MET A 181 7.94 -8.38 -0.17
C MET A 181 6.94 -9.49 -0.49
N GLY A 182 7.04 -10.61 0.19
CA GLY A 182 6.09 -11.70 0.02
C GLY A 182 6.63 -13.02 0.56
N ASN A 183 5.73 -13.97 0.66
CA ASN A 183 6.06 -15.34 1.00
C ASN A 183 5.51 -16.26 -0.10
N PRO A 184 6.22 -16.38 -1.25
CA PRO A 184 5.73 -17.19 -2.35
C PRO A 184 5.56 -18.64 -1.92
N PRO A 185 4.53 -19.34 -2.44
CA PRO A 185 4.24 -20.72 -2.06
C PRO A 185 5.44 -21.63 -2.38
N PHE A 186 5.92 -22.35 -1.38
CA PHE A 186 7.03 -23.29 -1.52
C PHE A 186 6.49 -24.61 -2.04
N VAL A 187 6.58 -24.85 -3.32
CA VAL A 187 6.28 -26.18 -3.89
C VAL A 187 7.55 -27.03 -3.81
N GLY A 188 7.57 -27.97 -2.86
CA GLY A 188 8.70 -28.89 -2.72
C GLY A 188 8.96 -29.65 -4.03
N ALA A 189 10.24 -29.92 -4.34
CA ALA A 189 10.67 -30.56 -5.59
C ALA A 189 9.92 -31.86 -5.95
N ARG A 190 9.37 -32.58 -4.95
CA ARG A 190 8.56 -33.78 -5.13
C ARG A 190 7.12 -33.52 -5.63
N MET A 191 6.62 -32.28 -5.47
CA MET A 191 5.27 -31.89 -5.89
C MET A 191 5.27 -31.12 -7.23
N MET A 192 6.44 -30.84 -7.79
CA MET A 192 6.54 -30.29 -9.13
C MET A 192 6.15 -31.37 -10.13
N GLU A 193 5.03 -31.20 -10.82
CA GLU A 193 4.60 -32.09 -11.87
C GLU A 193 5.66 -32.19 -12.96
N GLN A 194 6.06 -33.43 -13.29
CA GLN A 194 7.05 -33.68 -14.35
C GLN A 194 6.39 -33.39 -15.71
N GLY A 195 6.49 -32.19 -16.19
CA GLY A 195 6.05 -31.83 -17.54
C GLY A 195 4.91 -30.83 -17.67
N GLY A 196 4.42 -30.28 -16.56
CA GLY A 196 3.36 -29.26 -16.57
C GLY A 196 3.86 -27.84 -16.86
N GLU A 197 2.93 -26.92 -16.91
CA GLU A 197 3.18 -25.48 -17.08
C GLU A 197 4.14 -24.91 -16.04
N GLN A 198 4.21 -25.49 -14.84
CA GLN A 198 5.10 -25.10 -13.74
C GLN A 198 6.60 -25.18 -14.08
N LYS A 199 7.00 -26.09 -14.98
CA LYS A 199 8.41 -26.15 -15.45
C LYS A 199 8.80 -24.98 -16.34
N LYS A 200 7.84 -24.34 -16.99
CA LYS A 200 8.09 -23.18 -17.85
C LYS A 200 8.30 -21.89 -17.04
N ASP A 201 7.83 -21.87 -15.81
CA ASP A 201 7.90 -20.69 -14.93
C ASP A 201 9.20 -20.68 -14.09
N ILE A 202 10.01 -21.77 -14.12
CA ILE A 202 11.24 -21.93 -13.32
C ILE A 202 12.52 -21.85 -14.18
N GLN A 203 12.41 -21.89 -15.50
CA GLN A 203 13.51 -21.73 -16.46
C GLN A 203 13.62 -20.29 -16.95
#